data_1585e6bc7f7e9aad241d0a399f2ef353
#
_entry.id   1585e6bc7f7e9aad241d0a399f2ef353
#
_cell.length_a   1.000
_cell.length_b   1.000
_cell.length_c   1.000
_cell.angle_alpha   90.00
_cell.angle_beta   90.00
_cell.angle_gamma   90.00
#
_symmetry.space_group_name_H-M   'P 1'
#
loop_
_entity.id
_entity.type
_entity.pdbx_description
1 polymer ?
#
loop_
_entity_poly.entity_id
_entity_poly.type
_entity_poly.pdbx_seq_one_letter_code
_entity_poly.pdbx_strand_id
1 'polypeptide(L)'
;MPEILLNGPVGRLEARYTHNNTSNSPSILILHAHPGHGGNMNNNLSLMLHKFFSDNGFSSLRFNFRGVGKSDGEHDGSEGELADSAIALDWLQNQNPESKEYWVCGISFGAWVAMQLLMRRPEIPK
;
A
#
# COMPACT_ATOMS: atom_id res chain seq x y z
N MET A 1 -10.01 5.69 -11.10
CA MET A 1 -8.68 5.44 -10.53
C MET A 1 -7.77 4.88 -11.62
N PRO A 2 -6.74 5.60 -11.98
CA PRO A 2 -5.83 5.08 -12.97
C PRO A 2 -5.02 3.91 -12.41
N GLU A 3 -4.75 2.97 -13.29
CA GLU A 3 -3.83 1.88 -13.00
C GLU A 3 -2.40 2.44 -13.08
N ILE A 4 -1.58 2.08 -12.10
CA ILE A 4 -0.17 2.45 -12.11
C ILE A 4 0.68 1.21 -11.84
N LEU A 5 1.95 1.28 -12.25
CA LEU A 5 2.93 0.23 -12.00
C LEU A 5 4.09 0.84 -11.24
N LEU A 6 4.33 0.33 -10.05
CA LEU A 6 5.45 0.77 -9.23
C LEU A 6 6.68 -0.06 -9.57
N ASN A 7 7.87 0.53 -9.47
CA ASN A 7 9.12 -0.20 -9.65
C ASN A 7 9.52 -0.85 -8.33
N GLY A 8 9.12 -2.10 -8.13
CA GLY A 8 9.42 -2.84 -6.93
C GLY A 8 10.78 -3.53 -6.95
N PRO A 9 11.15 -4.21 -5.87
CA PRO A 9 12.48 -4.84 -5.75
C PRO A 9 12.73 -5.97 -6.74
N VAL A 10 11.68 -6.72 -7.13
CA VAL A 10 11.83 -7.84 -8.07
C VAL A 10 11.09 -7.61 -9.38
N GLY A 11 10.65 -6.38 -9.64
CA GLY A 11 9.95 -6.03 -10.86
C GLY A 11 8.79 -5.10 -10.57
N ARG A 12 7.82 -5.08 -11.49
CA ARG A 12 6.71 -4.14 -11.38
C ARG A 12 5.67 -4.62 -10.39
N LEU A 13 5.08 -3.67 -9.66
CA LEU A 13 3.97 -3.93 -8.74
C LEU A 13 2.73 -3.21 -9.26
N GLU A 14 1.65 -3.97 -9.43
CA GLU A 14 0.37 -3.43 -9.88
C GLU A 14 -0.28 -2.64 -8.75
N ALA A 15 -0.72 -1.42 -9.05
CA ALA A 15 -1.26 -0.53 -8.00
C ALA A 15 -2.39 0.34 -8.52
N ARG A 16 -3.15 0.89 -7.57
CA ARG A 16 -4.19 1.89 -7.82
C ARG A 16 -3.99 3.03 -6.83
N TYR A 17 -4.07 4.25 -7.34
CA TYR A 17 -3.80 5.43 -6.52
C TYR A 17 -4.86 6.50 -6.78
N THR A 18 -5.36 7.09 -5.71
CA THR A 18 -6.26 8.25 -5.77
C THR A 18 -5.60 9.40 -5.03
N HIS A 19 -5.32 10.48 -5.74
CA HIS A 19 -4.68 11.65 -5.17
C HIS A 19 -5.72 12.61 -4.63
N ASN A 20 -5.44 13.20 -3.45
CA ASN A 20 -6.25 14.27 -2.91
C ASN A 20 -5.49 15.58 -3.11
N ASN A 21 -6.13 16.54 -3.79
CA ASN A 21 -5.50 17.81 -4.13
C ASN A 21 -5.48 18.83 -3.00
N THR A 22 -6.10 18.53 -1.86
CA THR A 22 -6.10 19.43 -0.71
C THR A 22 -4.73 19.46 -0.07
N SER A 23 -4.22 20.67 0.20
CA SER A 23 -2.92 20.85 0.82
C SER A 23 -2.88 20.14 2.19
N ASN A 24 -1.76 19.45 2.48
CA ASN A 24 -1.52 18.75 3.74
C ASN A 24 -2.48 17.59 4.00
N SER A 25 -3.13 17.07 2.96
CA SER A 25 -3.99 15.89 3.10
C SER A 25 -3.19 14.70 3.62
N PRO A 26 -3.75 13.90 4.54
CA PRO A 26 -3.07 12.68 4.95
C PRO A 26 -3.04 11.66 3.82
N SER A 27 -2.09 10.74 3.90
CA SER A 27 -1.92 9.68 2.89
C SER A 27 -1.99 8.32 3.56
N ILE A 28 -2.54 7.33 2.86
CA ILE A 28 -2.67 5.97 3.39
C ILE A 28 -2.20 4.93 2.38
N LEU A 29 -1.45 3.95 2.89
CA LEU A 29 -1.06 2.75 2.16
C LEU A 29 -1.89 1.57 2.67
N ILE A 30 -2.53 0.84 1.77
CA ILE A 30 -3.40 -0.30 2.11
C ILE A 30 -2.74 -1.60 1.64
N LEU A 31 -2.55 -2.54 2.57
CA LEU A 31 -1.88 -3.82 2.33
C LEU A 31 -2.89 -4.96 2.44
N HIS A 32 -3.00 -5.77 1.40
CA HIS A 32 -4.04 -6.80 1.32
C HIS A 32 -3.69 -8.07 2.11
N ALA A 33 -4.68 -8.95 2.25
CA ALA A 33 -4.56 -10.21 2.97
C ALA A 33 -3.69 -11.22 2.22
N HIS A 34 -3.40 -12.36 2.85
CA HIS A 34 -2.52 -13.39 2.32
C HIS A 34 -3.00 -13.90 0.96
N PRO A 35 -2.12 -13.92 -0.06
CA PRO A 35 -2.50 -14.36 -1.40
C PRO A 35 -2.99 -15.81 -1.45
N GLY A 36 -2.44 -16.66 -0.60
CA GLY A 36 -2.87 -18.07 -0.50
C GLY A 36 -4.30 -18.24 -0.04
N HIS A 37 -4.87 -17.21 0.57
CA HIS A 37 -6.28 -17.19 1.01
C HIS A 37 -7.12 -16.26 0.11
N GLY A 38 -6.67 -16.05 -1.13
CA GLY A 38 -7.38 -15.22 -2.09
C GLY A 38 -7.17 -13.72 -1.93
N GLY A 39 -6.19 -13.31 -1.12
CA GLY A 39 -5.92 -11.89 -0.88
C GLY A 39 -5.35 -11.19 -2.10
N ASN A 40 -5.86 -10.00 -2.40
CA ASN A 40 -5.34 -9.12 -3.44
C ASN A 40 -5.90 -7.72 -3.22
N MET A 41 -5.39 -6.75 -3.96
CA MET A 41 -5.78 -5.35 -3.78
C MET A 41 -7.22 -5.05 -4.20
N ASN A 42 -7.89 -5.97 -4.87
CA ASN A 42 -9.26 -5.79 -5.34
C ASN A 42 -10.29 -6.57 -4.54
N ASN A 43 -9.91 -7.16 -3.40
CA ASN A 43 -10.88 -7.75 -2.48
C ASN A 43 -11.81 -6.68 -1.94
N ASN A 44 -13.02 -7.09 -1.56
CA ASN A 44 -14.05 -6.16 -1.10
C ASN A 44 -13.55 -5.23 0.01
N LEU A 45 -12.83 -5.76 0.99
CA LEU A 45 -12.33 -4.93 2.09
C LEU A 45 -11.29 -3.93 1.63
N SER A 46 -10.37 -4.35 0.75
CA SER A 46 -9.37 -3.43 0.19
C SER A 46 -10.03 -2.30 -0.60
N LEU A 47 -11.01 -2.64 -1.42
CA LEU A 47 -11.76 -1.65 -2.21
C LEU A 47 -12.52 -0.70 -1.30
N MET A 48 -13.18 -1.24 -0.26
CA MET A 48 -13.95 -0.44 0.68
C MET A 48 -13.06 0.54 1.44
N LEU A 49 -11.90 0.09 1.90
CA LEU A 49 -10.95 0.94 2.62
C LEU A 49 -10.41 2.05 1.71
N HIS A 50 -10.05 1.70 0.47
CA HIS A 50 -9.55 2.69 -0.48
C HIS A 50 -10.58 3.78 -0.72
N LYS A 51 -11.84 3.37 -0.97
CA LYS A 51 -12.92 4.32 -1.20
C LYS A 51 -13.20 5.16 0.05
N PHE A 52 -13.27 4.51 1.21
CA PHE A 52 -13.56 5.21 2.47
C PHE A 52 -12.54 6.31 2.75
N PHE A 53 -11.26 5.99 2.66
CA PHE A 53 -10.22 6.97 2.95
C PHE A 53 -10.15 8.05 1.88
N SER A 54 -10.35 7.68 0.61
CA SER A 54 -10.37 8.68 -0.46
C SER A 54 -11.53 9.65 -0.29
N ASP A 55 -12.69 9.15 0.11
CA ASP A 55 -13.87 10.00 0.34
C ASP A 55 -13.71 10.87 1.59
N ASN A 56 -12.77 10.55 2.46
CA ASN A 56 -12.53 11.29 3.70
C ASN A 56 -11.25 12.11 3.68
N GLY A 57 -10.79 12.48 2.50
CA GLY A 57 -9.72 13.46 2.33
C GLY A 57 -8.31 12.89 2.28
N PHE A 58 -8.16 11.57 2.19
CA PHE A 58 -6.84 10.94 2.09
C PHE A 58 -6.43 10.77 0.63
N SER A 59 -5.13 10.85 0.39
CA SER A 59 -4.54 10.25 -0.82
C SER A 59 -4.34 8.77 -0.51
N SER A 60 -4.86 7.89 -1.35
CA SER A 60 -4.93 6.46 -1.04
C SER A 60 -4.20 5.63 -2.09
N LEU A 61 -3.32 4.75 -1.63
CA LEU A 61 -2.58 3.81 -2.47
C LEU A 61 -2.84 2.38 -2.00
N ARG A 62 -3.20 1.51 -2.93
CA ARG A 62 -3.21 0.07 -2.69
C ARG A 62 -2.47 -0.61 -3.82
N PHE A 63 -1.90 -1.76 -3.55
CA PHE A 63 -1.13 -2.48 -4.56
C PHE A 63 -1.19 -3.98 -4.29
N ASN A 64 -0.85 -4.76 -5.31
CA ASN A 64 -0.69 -6.20 -5.20
C ASN A 64 0.74 -6.54 -4.84
N PHE A 65 0.92 -7.32 -3.77
CA PHE A 65 2.24 -7.86 -3.42
C PHE A 65 2.81 -8.66 -4.59
N ARG A 66 4.12 -8.91 -4.55
CA ARG A 66 4.80 -9.71 -5.58
C ARG A 66 4.07 -11.01 -5.85
N GLY A 67 3.99 -11.38 -7.12
CA GLY A 67 3.35 -12.62 -7.52
C GLY A 67 1.82 -12.59 -7.56
N VAL A 68 1.20 -11.47 -7.19
CA VAL A 68 -0.26 -11.33 -7.16
C VAL A 68 -0.71 -10.47 -8.35
N GLY A 69 -1.75 -10.90 -9.05
CA GLY A 69 -2.28 -10.15 -10.19
C GLY A 69 -1.21 -9.89 -11.23
N LYS A 70 -1.03 -8.63 -11.60
CA LYS A 70 -0.02 -8.23 -12.58
C LYS A 70 1.32 -7.87 -11.96
N SER A 71 1.49 -8.08 -10.66
CA SER A 71 2.77 -7.83 -10.00
C SER A 71 3.76 -8.95 -10.32
N ASP A 72 5.00 -8.55 -10.61
CA ASP A 72 6.08 -9.50 -10.92
C ASP A 72 6.55 -10.21 -9.64
N GLY A 73 7.33 -11.28 -9.83
CA GLY A 73 7.92 -12.02 -8.73
C GLY A 73 7.04 -13.13 -8.22
N GLU A 74 7.41 -13.67 -7.06
CA GLU A 74 6.69 -14.77 -6.43
C GLU A 74 6.48 -14.47 -4.95
N HIS A 75 5.36 -14.96 -4.41
CA HIS A 75 5.04 -14.81 -3.00
C HIS A 75 6.18 -15.35 -2.14
N ASP A 76 6.67 -14.53 -1.23
CA ASP A 76 7.80 -14.86 -0.35
C ASP A 76 7.33 -15.23 1.05
N GLY A 77 6.26 -14.59 1.51
CA GLY A 77 5.68 -14.84 2.83
C GLY A 77 6.29 -14.02 3.96
N SER A 78 7.29 -13.19 3.68
CA SER A 78 7.93 -12.41 4.74
C SER A 78 8.65 -11.17 4.21
N GLU A 79 9.96 -11.23 4.08
CA GLU A 79 10.79 -10.06 3.78
C GLU A 79 10.53 -9.48 2.39
N GLY A 80 10.15 -10.33 1.43
CA GLY A 80 9.85 -9.85 0.08
C GLY A 80 8.68 -8.88 0.07
N GLU A 81 7.59 -9.26 0.72
CA GLU A 81 6.41 -8.40 0.79
C GLU A 81 6.68 -7.16 1.63
N LEU A 82 7.53 -7.27 2.66
CA LEU A 82 7.96 -6.11 3.42
C LEU A 82 8.73 -5.13 2.53
N ALA A 83 9.64 -5.63 1.70
CA ALA A 83 10.39 -4.79 0.77
C ALA A 83 9.48 -4.12 -0.26
N ASP A 84 8.48 -4.86 -0.78
CA ASP A 84 7.49 -4.29 -1.69
C ASP A 84 6.75 -3.14 -1.02
N SER A 85 6.35 -3.33 0.24
CA SER A 85 5.61 -2.31 0.99
C SER A 85 6.45 -1.08 1.26
N ALA A 86 7.74 -1.26 1.54
CA ALA A 86 8.65 -0.13 1.75
C ALA A 86 8.76 0.72 0.48
N ILE A 87 8.86 0.09 -0.68
CA ILE A 87 8.90 0.81 -1.97
C ILE A 87 7.57 1.55 -2.20
N ALA A 88 6.44 0.89 -1.92
CA ALA A 88 5.14 1.51 -2.08
C ALA A 88 4.98 2.73 -1.17
N LEU A 89 5.43 2.61 0.08
CA LEU A 89 5.37 3.74 1.02
C LEU A 89 6.27 4.88 0.56
N ASP A 90 7.48 4.58 0.08
CA ASP A 90 8.38 5.59 -0.46
C ASP A 90 7.72 6.34 -1.62
N TRP A 91 7.08 5.59 -2.52
CA TRP A 91 6.38 6.18 -3.66
C TRP A 91 5.26 7.12 -3.17
N LEU A 92 4.47 6.67 -2.20
CA LEU A 92 3.36 7.46 -1.65
C LEU A 92 3.89 8.76 -1.02
N GLN A 93 4.98 8.66 -0.25
CA GLN A 93 5.60 9.83 0.36
C GLN A 93 6.13 10.80 -0.70
N ASN A 94 6.72 10.29 -1.77
CA ASN A 94 7.23 11.14 -2.85
C ASN A 94 6.11 11.85 -3.61
N GLN A 95 4.94 11.22 -3.73
CA GLN A 95 3.78 11.85 -4.36
C GLN A 95 3.11 12.86 -3.43
N ASN A 96 3.32 12.75 -2.14
CA ASN A 96 2.64 13.57 -1.13
C ASN A 96 3.63 14.11 -0.11
N PRO A 97 4.64 14.88 -0.54
CA PRO A 97 5.69 15.32 0.40
C PRO A 97 5.17 16.24 1.50
N GLU A 98 4.00 16.84 1.29
CA GLU A 98 3.40 17.77 2.24
C GLU A 98 2.26 17.16 3.06
N SER A 99 2.07 15.85 2.97
CA SER A 99 1.07 15.17 3.81
C SER A 99 1.41 15.39 5.28
N LYS A 100 0.39 15.75 6.04
CA LYS A 100 0.58 15.95 7.48
C LYS A 100 0.78 14.63 8.21
N GLU A 101 0.27 13.53 7.67
CA GLU A 101 0.36 12.20 8.26
C GLU A 101 0.41 11.15 7.17
N TYR A 102 1.12 10.06 7.46
CA TYR A 102 1.13 8.87 6.62
C TYR A 102 0.61 7.70 7.45
N TRP A 103 -0.38 7.01 6.91
CA TRP A 103 -1.03 5.89 7.57
C TRP A 103 -0.73 4.61 6.80
N VAL A 104 -0.64 3.50 7.51
CA VAL A 104 -0.54 2.18 6.89
C VAL A 104 -1.65 1.32 7.48
N CYS A 105 -2.46 0.74 6.60
CA CYS A 105 -3.57 -0.12 6.98
C CYS A 105 -3.33 -1.51 6.39
N GLY A 106 -3.33 -2.53 7.23
CA GLY A 106 -3.10 -3.89 6.78
C GLY A 106 -4.24 -4.82 7.14
N ILE A 107 -4.50 -5.79 6.28
CA ILE A 107 -5.58 -6.76 6.45
C ILE A 107 -4.93 -8.15 6.63
N SER A 108 -5.08 -8.76 7.82
CA SER A 108 -4.56 -10.10 8.11
C SER A 108 -3.04 -10.17 7.86
N PHE A 109 -2.58 -10.91 6.83
CA PHE A 109 -1.18 -10.96 6.45
C PHE A 109 -0.63 -9.54 6.22
N GLY A 110 -1.41 -8.68 5.55
CA GLY A 110 -1.04 -7.28 5.35
C GLY A 110 -0.84 -6.53 6.66
N ALA A 111 -1.60 -6.87 7.70
CA ALA A 111 -1.42 -6.27 9.02
C ALA A 111 -0.08 -6.64 9.63
N TRP A 112 0.34 -7.91 9.46
CA TRP A 112 1.66 -8.34 9.92
C TRP A 112 2.76 -7.56 9.18
N VAL A 113 2.63 -7.43 7.86
CA VAL A 113 3.59 -6.65 7.06
C VAL A 113 3.60 -5.19 7.51
N ALA A 114 2.41 -4.61 7.76
CA ALA A 114 2.31 -3.22 8.23
C ALA A 114 3.07 -3.02 9.53
N MET A 115 2.93 -3.93 10.48
CA MET A 115 3.65 -3.84 11.76
C MET A 115 5.15 -3.89 11.55
N GLN A 116 5.63 -4.79 10.68
CA GLN A 116 7.07 -4.88 10.38
C GLN A 116 7.57 -3.60 9.72
N LEU A 117 6.78 -3.04 8.80
CA LEU A 117 7.14 -1.81 8.10
C LEU A 117 7.22 -0.63 9.07
N LEU A 118 6.22 -0.47 9.93
CA LEU A 118 6.16 0.65 10.86
C LEU A 118 7.28 0.60 11.90
N MET A 119 7.72 -0.59 12.27
CA MET A 119 8.86 -0.73 13.18
C MET A 119 10.16 -0.20 12.55
N ARG A 120 10.23 -0.13 11.22
CA ARG A 120 11.41 0.34 10.48
C ARG A 120 11.25 1.77 9.97
N ARG A 121 10.12 2.40 10.25
CA ARG A 121 9.82 3.77 9.78
C ARG A 121 9.39 4.63 10.97
N PRO A 122 10.36 5.11 11.78
CA PRO A 122 10.04 5.88 13.00
C PRO A 122 9.36 7.21 12.70
N GLU A 123 9.49 7.73 11.48
CA GLU A 123 8.83 8.97 11.09
C GLU A 123 7.30 8.84 11.01
N ILE A 124 6.77 7.61 11.01
CA ILE A 124 5.33 7.36 10.93
C ILE A 124 4.82 7.06 12.33
N PRO A 125 3.87 7.86 12.87
CA PRO A 125 3.31 7.62 14.20
C PRO A 125 2.58 6.28 14.26
N LYS A 126 2.75 5.57 15.36
CA LYS A 126 2.13 4.25 15.55
C LYS A 126 0.83 4.37 16.34
#